data_45d6d6f735f5019f2fecb216f7ac810e
#
_entry.id   45d6d6f735f5019f2fecb216f7ac810e
#
_cell.length_a   1.000
_cell.length_b   1.000
_cell.length_c   1.000
_cell.angle_alpha   90.00
_cell.angle_beta   90.00
_cell.angle_gamma   90.00
#
_symmetry.space_group_name_H-M   'P 1'
#
loop_
_entity.id
_entity.type
_entity.pdbx_description
1 polymer ?
#
loop_
_entity_poly.entity_id
_entity_poly.type
_entity_poly.pdbx_seq_one_letter_code
_entity_poly.pdbx_strand_id
1 'polypeptide(L)'
;LTKKRPNLLARAASRIAGLVLTISTAVFPVAPQAAETAPSAKELEALTKAFAAQDASDWAGAKAIAEKQPAVVRDLVQWRHVSSSSSGATFDEIDAFLAAHANWPGRSQIVLRGEETLLAGALVETRGPTWFKSRQPRTSAGCLAWAKFQFAHEQKSEALSGVRRCWIALTLSLADYQDWTNAAQTPLPESDHLARADAALWNRNVPAARELVALLPPKLQAVVSARANIQSGTEVDLDDAVDDAPTPAWEASLIYDEAVRQRKAGKTEESWSLLLKANDTAPPPPAYAQAWWSEHNLQARTARDAGEHDTAYKLASRSRLTADTSITAYLDAEFLAGWIALRDLDEPKKAQVHFQNLAAAARSPITRARAAYWKGLALKARGETKKAQESFAAAAAEPTAFYGRLAFEMLPNPPVAASQAPKASGTASEDIK
;
A
#
# COMPACT_ATOMS: atom_id res chain seq x y z
N LEU A 1 -40.64 -8.55 55.24
CA LEU A 1 -41.76 -8.51 54.28
C LEU A 1 -41.28 -8.91 52.90
N THR A 2 -41.41 -10.18 52.65
CA THR A 2 -41.09 -10.89 51.39
C THR A 2 -42.17 -10.60 50.34
N LYS A 3 -41.77 -10.21 49.11
CA LYS A 3 -42.61 -10.39 47.92
C LYS A 3 -41.91 -11.20 46.86
N LYS A 4 -42.48 -12.40 46.64
CA LYS A 4 -42.18 -13.39 45.62
C LYS A 4 -42.36 -12.77 44.21
N ARG A 5 -41.43 -13.08 43.29
CA ARG A 5 -41.65 -12.97 41.85
C ARG A 5 -42.34 -14.23 41.33
N PRO A 6 -43.33 -14.17 40.43
CA PRO A 6 -43.87 -15.34 39.79
C PRO A 6 -43.06 -15.78 38.55
N ASN A 7 -42.87 -17.10 38.44
CA ASN A 7 -42.39 -17.81 37.29
C ASN A 7 -43.30 -17.66 36.06
N LEU A 8 -42.71 -17.29 34.93
CA LEU A 8 -43.31 -17.37 33.61
C LEU A 8 -42.55 -18.38 32.73
N LEU A 9 -42.68 -19.64 33.09
CA LEU A 9 -42.41 -20.76 32.22
C LEU A 9 -43.72 -21.59 32.14
N ALA A 10 -44.45 -21.42 31.07
CA ALA A 10 -45.36 -22.36 30.44
C ALA A 10 -46.37 -21.64 29.56
N ARG A 11 -46.15 -21.66 28.28
CA ARG A 11 -47.17 -21.78 27.20
C ARG A 11 -46.62 -21.23 25.86
N ALA A 12 -46.12 -22.13 25.04
CA ALA A 12 -46.28 -22.12 23.58
C ALA A 12 -45.63 -23.36 23.00
N ALA A 13 -46.23 -24.50 23.25
CA ALA A 13 -46.12 -25.60 22.31
C ALA A 13 -47.24 -25.47 21.27
N SER A 14 -46.96 -25.79 20.04
CA SER A 14 -47.87 -25.93 18.89
C SER A 14 -47.98 -24.73 17.95
N ARG A 15 -47.16 -24.80 16.92
CA ARG A 15 -47.52 -24.67 15.49
C ARG A 15 -46.23 -24.72 14.64
N ILE A 16 -45.71 -25.90 14.41
CA ILE A 16 -44.78 -26.15 13.30
C ILE A 16 -45.68 -26.38 12.08
N ALA A 17 -45.88 -25.31 11.29
CA ALA A 17 -46.36 -25.42 9.92
C ALA A 17 -45.15 -25.29 9.03
N GLY A 18 -44.87 -26.29 8.23
CA GLY A 18 -43.69 -26.39 7.37
C GLY A 18 -43.64 -25.25 6.34
N LEU A 19 -42.57 -24.50 6.42
CA LEU A 19 -42.13 -23.63 5.34
C LEU A 19 -41.02 -24.41 4.58
N VAL A 20 -41.39 -25.12 3.53
CA VAL A 20 -40.45 -25.64 2.55
C VAL A 20 -39.89 -24.42 1.83
N LEU A 21 -38.68 -24.00 2.23
CA LEU A 21 -37.92 -22.98 1.52
C LEU A 21 -37.34 -23.63 0.26
N THR A 22 -38.04 -23.54 -0.86
CA THR A 22 -37.47 -23.82 -2.17
C THR A 22 -36.41 -22.76 -2.46
N ILE A 23 -35.12 -23.14 -2.25
CA ILE A 23 -34.02 -22.37 -2.75
C ILE A 23 -34.04 -22.49 -4.29
N SER A 24 -34.71 -21.55 -4.93
CA SER A 24 -34.52 -21.32 -6.36
C SER A 24 -33.08 -20.85 -6.56
N THR A 25 -32.19 -21.73 -6.97
CA THR A 25 -30.93 -21.37 -7.56
C THR A 25 -31.23 -20.62 -8.85
N ALA A 26 -31.37 -19.29 -8.75
CA ALA A 26 -31.31 -18.43 -9.91
C ALA A 26 -29.88 -18.55 -10.46
N VAL A 27 -29.72 -19.44 -11.44
CA VAL A 27 -28.57 -19.44 -12.33
C VAL A 27 -28.70 -18.14 -13.13
N PHE A 28 -28.04 -17.07 -12.65
CA PHE A 28 -27.83 -15.92 -13.48
C PHE A 28 -26.98 -16.39 -14.67
N PRO A 29 -27.43 -16.26 -15.92
CA PRO A 29 -26.56 -16.50 -17.03
C PRO A 29 -25.41 -15.51 -16.90
N VAL A 30 -24.21 -15.99 -16.58
CA VAL A 30 -22.97 -15.25 -16.81
C VAL A 30 -22.98 -15.03 -18.32
N ALA A 31 -23.24 -13.80 -18.76
CA ALA A 31 -23.07 -13.44 -20.14
C ALA A 31 -21.68 -13.92 -20.56
N PRO A 32 -21.52 -14.62 -21.66
CA PRO A 32 -20.21 -15.01 -22.13
C PRO A 32 -19.41 -13.73 -22.27
N GLN A 33 -18.36 -13.56 -21.45
CA GLN A 33 -17.33 -12.58 -21.72
C GLN A 33 -16.89 -12.90 -23.14
N ALA A 34 -17.12 -11.97 -24.06
CA ALA A 34 -16.64 -12.10 -25.43
C ALA A 34 -15.15 -12.43 -25.29
N ALA A 35 -14.75 -13.59 -25.79
CA ALA A 35 -13.35 -13.96 -25.82
C ALA A 35 -12.66 -12.81 -26.57
N GLU A 36 -11.82 -12.06 -25.87
CA GLU A 36 -10.99 -11.03 -26.48
C GLU A 36 -10.16 -11.74 -27.54
N THR A 37 -10.54 -11.62 -28.78
CA THR A 37 -9.78 -12.17 -29.90
C THR A 37 -8.46 -11.41 -29.94
N ALA A 38 -7.35 -12.16 -29.93
CA ALA A 38 -6.03 -11.56 -30.07
C ALA A 38 -6.01 -10.65 -31.32
N PRO A 39 -5.32 -9.49 -31.25
CA PRO A 39 -5.25 -8.58 -32.38
C PRO A 39 -4.78 -9.29 -33.66
N SER A 40 -5.41 -9.02 -34.77
CA SER A 40 -5.02 -9.56 -36.09
C SER A 40 -3.67 -8.98 -36.52
N ALA A 41 -2.97 -9.67 -37.40
CA ALA A 41 -1.69 -9.20 -37.97
C ALA A 41 -1.78 -7.78 -38.55
N LYS A 42 -2.92 -7.43 -39.17
CA LYS A 42 -3.20 -6.09 -39.73
C LYS A 42 -3.33 -5.03 -38.63
N GLU A 43 -3.96 -5.37 -37.50
CA GLU A 43 -4.11 -4.48 -36.35
C GLU A 43 -2.77 -4.28 -35.65
N LEU A 44 -1.95 -5.33 -35.51
CA LEU A 44 -0.61 -5.22 -34.97
C LEU A 44 0.30 -4.36 -35.86
N GLU A 45 0.22 -4.50 -37.18
CA GLU A 45 0.95 -3.65 -38.13
C GLU A 45 0.53 -2.18 -38.01
N ALA A 46 -0.77 -1.90 -37.90
CA ALA A 46 -1.28 -0.55 -37.72
C ALA A 46 -0.85 0.06 -36.41
N LEU A 47 -0.87 -0.73 -35.32
CA LEU A 47 -0.40 -0.31 -34.01
C LEU A 47 1.11 0.00 -34.03
N THR A 48 1.90 -0.84 -34.66
CA THR A 48 3.36 -0.63 -34.82
C THR A 48 3.64 0.67 -35.59
N LYS A 49 2.92 0.93 -36.69
CA LYS A 49 3.07 2.19 -37.45
C LYS A 49 2.65 3.42 -36.62
N ALA A 50 1.55 3.31 -35.89
CA ALA A 50 1.10 4.42 -35.04
C ALA A 50 2.10 4.70 -33.89
N PHE A 51 2.69 3.66 -33.27
CA PHE A 51 3.69 3.84 -32.24
C PHE A 51 4.99 4.41 -32.81
N ALA A 52 5.42 3.99 -34.00
CA ALA A 52 6.58 4.57 -34.67
C ALA A 52 6.37 6.06 -34.99
N ALA A 53 5.17 6.47 -35.42
CA ALA A 53 4.82 7.88 -35.61
C ALA A 53 4.90 8.67 -34.27
N GLN A 54 4.36 8.10 -33.19
CA GLN A 54 4.49 8.73 -31.86
C GLN A 54 5.95 8.83 -31.39
N ASP A 55 6.79 7.83 -31.66
CA ASP A 55 8.22 7.87 -31.34
C ASP A 55 8.94 8.99 -32.14
N ALA A 56 8.48 9.26 -33.36
CA ALA A 56 8.92 10.38 -34.18
C ALA A 56 8.25 11.73 -33.82
N SER A 57 7.44 11.77 -32.75
CA SER A 57 6.65 12.93 -32.32
C SER A 57 5.56 13.36 -33.31
N ASP A 58 5.21 12.51 -34.29
CA ASP A 58 4.06 12.71 -35.19
C ASP A 58 2.78 12.19 -34.53
N TRP A 59 2.30 12.91 -33.53
CA TRP A 59 1.09 12.53 -32.78
C TRP A 59 -0.19 12.59 -33.64
N ALA A 60 -0.24 13.54 -34.58
CA ALA A 60 -1.37 13.69 -35.51
C ALA A 60 -1.45 12.51 -36.49
N GLY A 61 -0.31 12.13 -37.09
CA GLY A 61 -0.22 10.96 -37.96
C GLY A 61 -0.58 9.67 -37.24
N ALA A 62 -0.11 9.47 -35.99
CA ALA A 62 -0.48 8.32 -35.17
C ALA A 62 -1.99 8.24 -34.93
N LYS A 63 -2.64 9.36 -34.60
CA LYS A 63 -4.10 9.47 -34.41
C LYS A 63 -4.86 9.09 -35.69
N ALA A 64 -4.44 9.64 -36.82
CA ALA A 64 -5.06 9.34 -38.10
C ALA A 64 -4.95 7.85 -38.52
N ILE A 65 -3.85 7.19 -38.18
CA ILE A 65 -3.71 5.74 -38.36
C ILE A 65 -4.69 4.99 -37.47
N ALA A 66 -4.80 5.38 -36.19
CA ALA A 66 -5.61 4.70 -35.19
C ALA A 66 -7.11 4.86 -35.41
N GLU A 67 -7.58 6.00 -35.94
CA GLU A 67 -9.01 6.28 -36.20
C GLU A 67 -9.69 5.24 -37.08
N LYS A 68 -8.93 4.60 -37.97
CA LYS A 68 -9.40 3.58 -38.91
C LYS A 68 -9.37 2.16 -38.31
N GLN A 69 -8.98 2.01 -37.08
CA GLN A 69 -8.74 0.73 -36.41
C GLN A 69 -9.82 0.41 -35.37
N PRO A 70 -9.96 -0.86 -34.94
CA PRO A 70 -10.82 -1.24 -33.81
C PRO A 70 -10.48 -0.49 -32.50
N ALA A 71 -11.45 -0.49 -31.59
CA ALA A 71 -11.37 0.28 -30.33
C ALA A 71 -10.07 0.01 -29.57
N VAL A 72 -9.66 -1.25 -29.44
CA VAL A 72 -8.43 -1.62 -28.69
C VAL A 72 -7.18 -0.93 -29.22
N VAL A 73 -7.04 -0.80 -30.55
CA VAL A 73 -5.87 -0.11 -31.16
C VAL A 73 -5.99 1.39 -30.93
N ARG A 74 -7.17 1.97 -31.11
CA ARG A 74 -7.41 3.39 -30.82
C ARG A 74 -7.09 3.74 -29.38
N ASP A 75 -7.57 2.92 -28.45
CA ASP A 75 -7.40 3.14 -27.01
C ASP A 75 -5.93 3.05 -26.60
N LEU A 76 -5.17 2.10 -27.17
CA LEU A 76 -3.71 1.98 -26.92
C LEU A 76 -2.92 3.19 -27.42
N VAL A 77 -3.25 3.67 -28.63
CA VAL A 77 -2.60 4.87 -29.19
C VAL A 77 -2.99 6.11 -28.40
N GLN A 78 -4.25 6.24 -27.99
CA GLN A 78 -4.72 7.33 -27.17
C GLN A 78 -4.11 7.28 -25.76
N TRP A 79 -4.02 6.10 -25.14
CA TRP A 79 -3.36 5.91 -23.85
C TRP A 79 -1.91 6.44 -23.85
N ARG A 80 -1.15 6.08 -24.87
CA ARG A 80 0.22 6.56 -25.02
C ARG A 80 0.27 8.07 -25.24
N HIS A 81 -0.69 8.63 -26.01
CA HIS A 81 -0.83 10.06 -26.24
C HIS A 81 -1.07 10.81 -24.91
N VAL A 82 -2.08 10.44 -24.13
CA VAL A 82 -2.42 11.12 -22.86
C VAL A 82 -1.41 10.87 -21.76
N SER A 83 -0.60 9.82 -21.87
CA SER A 83 0.46 9.50 -20.89
C SER A 83 1.75 10.28 -21.14
N SER A 84 2.01 10.75 -22.34
CA SER A 84 3.25 11.44 -22.72
C SER A 84 3.22 12.93 -22.41
N SER A 85 4.31 13.44 -21.82
CA SER A 85 4.44 14.89 -21.55
C SER A 85 4.69 15.73 -22.79
N SER A 86 5.17 15.11 -23.89
CA SER A 86 5.49 15.80 -25.15
C SER A 86 4.39 15.68 -26.22
N SER A 87 3.27 15.03 -25.91
CA SER A 87 2.24 14.75 -26.89
C SER A 87 1.38 15.96 -27.29
N GLY A 88 1.34 16.99 -26.46
CA GLY A 88 0.40 18.09 -26.61
C GLY A 88 -1.06 17.72 -26.32
N ALA A 89 -1.29 16.59 -25.62
CA ALA A 89 -2.64 16.17 -25.21
C ALA A 89 -3.35 17.28 -24.42
N THR A 90 -4.57 17.58 -24.81
CA THR A 90 -5.38 18.60 -24.15
C THR A 90 -6.02 18.07 -22.87
N PHE A 91 -6.47 18.99 -22.01
CA PHE A 91 -7.20 18.62 -20.80
C PHE A 91 -8.43 17.75 -21.10
N ASP A 92 -9.20 18.13 -22.13
CA ASP A 92 -10.43 17.42 -22.50
C ASP A 92 -10.14 15.98 -23.00
N GLU A 93 -9.07 15.78 -23.77
CA GLU A 93 -8.65 14.43 -24.21
C GLU A 93 -8.24 13.56 -23.02
N ILE A 94 -7.52 14.14 -22.04
CA ILE A 94 -7.10 13.44 -20.82
C ILE A 94 -8.30 13.10 -19.94
N ASP A 95 -9.20 14.05 -19.68
CA ASP A 95 -10.36 13.85 -18.82
C ASP A 95 -11.33 12.82 -19.43
N ALA A 96 -11.58 12.89 -20.76
CA ALA A 96 -12.38 11.91 -21.49
C ALA A 96 -11.77 10.49 -21.40
N PHE A 97 -10.44 10.38 -21.56
CA PHE A 97 -9.76 9.08 -21.44
C PHE A 97 -9.89 8.50 -20.03
N LEU A 98 -9.66 9.32 -18.99
CA LEU A 98 -9.80 8.90 -17.60
C LEU A 98 -11.22 8.50 -17.23
N ALA A 99 -12.23 9.11 -17.85
CA ALA A 99 -13.64 8.76 -17.66
C ALA A 99 -13.98 7.41 -18.31
N ALA A 100 -13.47 7.17 -19.53
CA ALA A 100 -13.73 5.94 -20.27
C ALA A 100 -12.95 4.72 -19.77
N HIS A 101 -11.75 4.92 -19.18
CA HIS A 101 -10.81 3.86 -18.88
C HIS A 101 -10.36 3.87 -17.40
N ALA A 102 -11.26 3.44 -16.50
CA ALA A 102 -11.02 3.48 -15.04
C ALA A 102 -9.83 2.63 -14.59
N ASN A 103 -9.56 1.50 -15.24
CA ASN A 103 -8.59 0.49 -14.81
C ASN A 103 -7.32 0.40 -15.69
N TRP A 104 -7.06 1.41 -16.53
CA TRP A 104 -5.90 1.37 -17.42
C TRP A 104 -4.59 1.65 -16.67
N PRO A 105 -3.46 1.07 -17.14
CA PRO A 105 -2.15 1.27 -16.54
C PRO A 105 -1.73 2.75 -16.56
N GLY A 106 -0.88 3.14 -15.58
CA GLY A 106 -0.34 4.49 -15.53
C GLY A 106 -1.34 5.59 -15.18
N ARG A 107 -2.57 5.24 -14.72
CA ARG A 107 -3.63 6.20 -14.39
C ARG A 107 -3.15 7.36 -13.52
N SER A 108 -2.30 7.08 -12.52
CA SER A 108 -1.72 8.11 -11.66
C SER A 108 -0.94 9.17 -12.43
N GLN A 109 -0.16 8.75 -13.43
CA GLN A 109 0.60 9.68 -14.28
C GLN A 109 -0.33 10.48 -15.19
N ILE A 110 -1.37 9.84 -15.73
CA ILE A 110 -2.35 10.53 -16.59
C ILE A 110 -3.13 11.58 -15.79
N VAL A 111 -3.48 11.30 -14.52
CA VAL A 111 -4.10 12.29 -13.61
C VAL A 111 -3.17 13.47 -13.36
N LEU A 112 -1.87 13.22 -13.13
CA LEU A 112 -0.89 14.31 -12.98
C LEU A 112 -0.83 15.19 -14.23
N ARG A 113 -0.78 14.58 -15.42
CA ARG A 113 -0.82 15.29 -16.71
C ARG A 113 -2.10 16.13 -16.87
N GLY A 114 -3.25 15.57 -16.46
CA GLY A 114 -4.51 16.30 -16.48
C GLY A 114 -4.49 17.55 -15.61
N GLU A 115 -3.90 17.46 -14.42
CA GLU A 115 -3.72 18.62 -13.53
C GLU A 115 -2.77 19.67 -14.14
N GLU A 116 -1.64 19.25 -14.71
CA GLU A 116 -0.71 20.13 -15.39
C GLU A 116 -1.38 20.89 -16.57
N THR A 117 -2.17 20.18 -17.38
CA THR A 117 -2.88 20.80 -18.50
C THR A 117 -4.03 21.72 -18.05
N LEU A 118 -4.72 21.36 -16.95
CA LEU A 118 -5.72 22.21 -16.31
C LEU A 118 -5.12 23.56 -15.89
N LEU A 119 -3.93 23.53 -15.29
CA LEU A 119 -3.22 24.70 -14.80
C LEU A 119 -2.68 25.56 -15.98
N ALA A 120 -2.01 24.92 -16.94
CA ALA A 120 -1.45 25.59 -18.12
C ALA A 120 -2.53 26.27 -18.98
N GLY A 121 -3.72 25.66 -19.05
CA GLY A 121 -4.87 26.23 -19.77
C GLY A 121 -5.69 27.25 -18.99
N ALA A 122 -5.30 27.59 -17.76
CA ALA A 122 -6.05 28.46 -16.85
C ALA A 122 -7.52 28.00 -16.65
N LEU A 123 -7.75 26.67 -16.64
CA LEU A 123 -9.09 26.06 -16.57
C LEU A 123 -9.58 25.79 -15.14
N VAL A 124 -8.89 26.26 -14.10
CA VAL A 124 -9.23 25.98 -12.70
C VAL A 124 -10.62 26.49 -12.34
N GLU A 125 -11.00 27.69 -12.81
CA GLU A 125 -12.32 28.28 -12.54
C GLU A 125 -13.47 27.45 -13.15
N THR A 126 -13.28 26.96 -14.38
CA THR A 126 -14.36 26.32 -15.14
C THR A 126 -14.39 24.79 -14.98
N ARG A 127 -13.24 24.14 -14.90
CA ARG A 127 -13.10 22.67 -14.86
C ARG A 127 -12.61 22.15 -13.49
N GLY A 128 -11.96 22.99 -12.70
CA GLY A 128 -11.43 22.65 -11.38
C GLY A 128 -12.48 22.05 -10.43
N PRO A 129 -13.70 22.63 -10.29
CA PRO A 129 -14.74 22.09 -9.42
C PRO A 129 -15.08 20.62 -9.71
N THR A 130 -15.19 20.27 -11.00
CA THR A 130 -15.47 18.89 -11.42
C THR A 130 -14.24 18.00 -11.26
N TRP A 131 -13.06 18.49 -11.65
CA TRP A 131 -11.81 17.74 -11.57
C TRP A 131 -11.43 17.38 -10.13
N PHE A 132 -11.43 18.34 -9.20
CA PHE A 132 -11.02 18.16 -7.81
C PHE A 132 -12.13 17.63 -6.89
N LYS A 133 -13.35 17.43 -7.39
CA LYS A 133 -14.44 16.84 -6.59
C LYS A 133 -14.08 15.46 -6.03
N SER A 134 -13.33 14.65 -6.78
CA SER A 134 -12.93 13.29 -6.41
C SER A 134 -11.43 13.03 -6.48
N ARG A 135 -10.65 14.05 -6.78
CA ARG A 135 -9.20 13.97 -6.94
C ARG A 135 -8.52 15.01 -6.07
N GLN A 136 -7.53 14.59 -5.30
CA GLN A 136 -6.69 15.54 -4.57
C GLN A 136 -5.67 16.16 -5.52
N PRO A 137 -5.35 17.46 -5.38
CA PRO A 137 -4.24 18.08 -6.10
C PRO A 137 -2.94 17.30 -5.88
N ARG A 138 -2.13 17.20 -6.92
CA ARG A 138 -0.88 16.43 -6.95
C ARG A 138 0.36 17.26 -7.14
N THR A 139 0.18 18.53 -7.50
CA THR A 139 1.25 19.50 -7.68
C THR A 139 1.11 20.65 -6.69
N SER A 140 2.22 21.35 -6.39
CA SER A 140 2.19 22.54 -5.53
C SER A 140 1.31 23.63 -6.14
N ALA A 141 1.48 23.90 -7.43
CA ALA A 141 0.67 24.85 -8.16
C ALA A 141 -0.83 24.49 -8.16
N GLY A 142 -1.16 23.20 -8.30
CA GLY A 142 -2.54 22.72 -8.22
C GLY A 142 -3.16 22.91 -6.84
N CYS A 143 -2.40 22.61 -5.78
CA CYS A 143 -2.82 22.86 -4.41
C CYS A 143 -3.12 24.35 -4.17
N LEU A 144 -2.19 25.22 -4.59
CA LEU A 144 -2.33 26.68 -4.42
C LEU A 144 -3.50 27.22 -5.23
N ALA A 145 -3.60 26.86 -6.50
CA ALA A 145 -4.68 27.31 -7.39
C ALA A 145 -6.06 26.88 -6.88
N TRP A 146 -6.20 25.62 -6.46
CA TRP A 146 -7.43 25.11 -5.91
C TRP A 146 -7.82 25.80 -4.58
N ALA A 147 -6.85 26.00 -3.70
CA ALA A 147 -7.08 26.71 -2.43
C ALA A 147 -7.51 28.18 -2.66
N LYS A 148 -6.85 28.90 -3.58
CA LYS A 148 -7.23 30.28 -3.95
C LYS A 148 -8.64 30.32 -4.56
N PHE A 149 -8.97 29.35 -5.43
CA PHE A 149 -10.31 29.24 -5.99
C PHE A 149 -11.38 29.05 -4.89
N GLN A 150 -11.19 28.09 -3.98
CA GLN A 150 -12.12 27.85 -2.87
C GLN A 150 -12.27 29.08 -1.96
N PHE A 151 -11.16 29.76 -1.68
CA PHE A 151 -11.16 30.95 -0.85
C PHE A 151 -11.91 32.12 -1.50
N ALA A 152 -11.74 32.34 -2.81
CA ALA A 152 -12.44 33.36 -3.58
C ALA A 152 -13.96 33.12 -3.65
N HIS A 153 -14.39 31.85 -3.56
CA HIS A 153 -15.80 31.46 -3.51
C HIS A 153 -16.36 31.31 -2.09
N GLU A 154 -15.72 31.95 -1.10
CA GLU A 154 -16.11 31.98 0.31
C GLU A 154 -16.11 30.59 1.02
N GLN A 155 -15.55 29.57 0.39
CA GLN A 155 -15.36 28.23 0.95
C GLN A 155 -14.06 28.15 1.76
N LYS A 156 -13.95 29.00 2.77
CA LYS A 156 -12.70 29.17 3.55
C LYS A 156 -12.28 27.91 4.28
N SER A 157 -13.24 27.14 4.80
CA SER A 157 -12.98 25.88 5.51
C SER A 157 -12.38 24.83 4.58
N GLU A 158 -12.93 24.67 3.37
CA GLU A 158 -12.47 23.78 2.34
C GLU A 158 -11.09 24.17 1.83
N ALA A 159 -10.87 25.46 1.63
CA ALA A 159 -9.57 26.02 1.22
C ALA A 159 -8.50 25.67 2.26
N LEU A 160 -8.73 25.97 3.53
CA LEU A 160 -7.78 25.66 4.62
C LEU A 160 -7.53 24.17 4.77
N SER A 161 -8.58 23.35 4.71
CA SER A 161 -8.48 21.88 4.74
C SER A 161 -7.67 21.35 3.56
N GLY A 162 -7.84 21.93 2.37
CA GLY A 162 -7.05 21.58 1.19
C GLY A 162 -5.58 21.93 1.34
N VAL A 163 -5.27 23.15 1.77
CA VAL A 163 -3.89 23.60 2.04
C VAL A 163 -3.22 22.71 3.06
N ARG A 164 -3.90 22.41 4.18
CA ARG A 164 -3.39 21.51 5.23
C ARG A 164 -3.02 20.14 4.69
N ARG A 165 -3.90 19.51 3.92
CA ARG A 165 -3.61 18.19 3.31
C ARG A 165 -2.39 18.24 2.41
N CYS A 166 -2.34 19.21 1.48
CA CYS A 166 -1.20 19.39 0.57
C CYS A 166 0.09 19.67 1.33
N TRP A 167 0.01 20.43 2.41
CA TRP A 167 1.14 20.77 3.24
C TRP A 167 1.73 19.53 3.92
N ILE A 168 0.92 18.79 4.64
CA ILE A 168 1.36 17.58 5.35
C ILE A 168 1.83 16.49 4.37
N ALA A 169 1.20 16.37 3.20
CA ALA A 169 1.60 15.42 2.16
C ALA A 169 2.86 15.82 1.39
N LEU A 170 3.54 16.93 1.73
CA LEU A 170 4.70 17.48 1.05
C LEU A 170 4.42 17.92 -0.41
N THR A 171 3.18 18.02 -0.81
CA THR A 171 2.79 18.43 -2.16
C THR A 171 2.91 19.94 -2.35
N LEU A 172 2.51 20.74 -1.35
CA LEU A 172 2.62 22.20 -1.39
C LEU A 172 4.05 22.62 -1.04
N SER A 173 4.68 23.47 -1.87
CA SER A 173 6.00 24.03 -1.58
C SER A 173 5.96 25.07 -0.46
N LEU A 174 7.09 25.36 0.16
CA LEU A 174 7.16 26.42 1.18
C LEU A 174 6.84 27.80 0.57
N ALA A 175 7.30 28.08 -0.63
CA ALA A 175 7.01 29.34 -1.32
C ALA A 175 5.50 29.51 -1.61
N ASP A 176 4.86 28.48 -2.15
CA ASP A 176 3.42 28.50 -2.42
C ASP A 176 2.59 28.58 -1.12
N TYR A 177 3.07 27.98 -0.04
CA TYR A 177 2.46 28.12 1.28
C TYR A 177 2.56 29.56 1.81
N GLN A 178 3.71 30.20 1.65
CA GLN A 178 3.90 31.62 2.01
C GLN A 178 2.98 32.52 1.18
N ASP A 179 2.87 32.27 -0.12
CA ASP A 179 1.91 32.96 -1.00
C ASP A 179 0.46 32.83 -0.52
N TRP A 180 0.07 31.61 -0.10
CA TRP A 180 -1.23 31.37 0.50
C TRP A 180 -1.44 32.17 1.78
N THR A 181 -0.49 32.08 2.73
CA THR A 181 -0.61 32.76 4.03
C THR A 181 -0.70 34.28 3.88
N ASN A 182 0.06 34.85 2.94
CA ASN A 182 0.01 36.28 2.63
C ASN A 182 -1.35 36.72 2.07
N ALA A 183 -1.94 35.88 1.19
CA ALA A 183 -3.22 36.19 0.55
C ALA A 183 -4.41 35.94 1.47
N ALA A 184 -4.42 34.83 2.18
CA ALA A 184 -5.55 34.37 3.01
C ALA A 184 -5.52 34.89 4.45
N GLN A 185 -4.36 35.40 4.92
CA GLN A 185 -4.11 35.80 6.31
C GLN A 185 -4.49 34.71 7.34
N THR A 186 -4.35 33.44 6.91
CA THR A 186 -4.75 32.27 7.71
C THR A 186 -3.62 31.26 7.72
N PRO A 187 -2.62 31.38 8.62
CA PRO A 187 -1.53 30.43 8.74
C PRO A 187 -2.04 29.08 9.28
N LEU A 188 -1.35 27.99 8.93
CA LEU A 188 -1.57 26.69 9.53
C LEU A 188 -1.03 26.66 10.98
N PRO A 189 -1.61 25.85 11.86
CA PRO A 189 -1.12 25.69 13.23
C PRO A 189 0.24 24.95 13.26
N GLU A 190 0.99 25.17 14.32
CA GLU A 190 2.31 24.56 14.57
C GLU A 190 2.29 23.04 14.43
N SER A 191 1.19 22.38 14.85
CA SER A 191 0.99 20.93 14.72
C SER A 191 1.07 20.46 13.27
N ASP A 192 0.68 21.29 12.29
CA ASP A 192 0.73 20.93 10.87
C ASP A 192 2.13 21.13 10.30
N HIS A 193 2.88 22.09 10.81
CA HIS A 193 4.31 22.25 10.47
C HIS A 193 5.12 21.07 11.04
N LEU A 194 4.82 20.67 12.28
CA LEU A 194 5.45 19.50 12.89
C LEU A 194 5.10 18.20 12.13
N ALA A 195 3.83 18.02 11.74
CA ALA A 195 3.42 16.86 10.95
C ALA A 195 4.12 16.81 9.56
N ARG A 196 4.31 17.98 8.92
CA ARG A 196 5.10 18.07 7.68
C ARG A 196 6.57 17.71 7.91
N ALA A 197 7.18 18.20 9.00
CA ALA A 197 8.55 17.87 9.35
C ALA A 197 8.73 16.36 9.61
N ASP A 198 7.79 15.75 10.31
CA ASP A 198 7.75 14.28 10.50
C ASP A 198 7.67 13.54 9.16
N ALA A 199 6.75 13.96 8.28
CA ALA A 199 6.62 13.41 6.93
C ALA A 199 7.91 13.55 6.11
N ALA A 200 8.57 14.70 6.16
CA ALA A 200 9.85 14.92 5.48
C ALA A 200 10.94 13.98 5.99
N LEU A 201 11.05 13.82 7.32
CA LEU A 201 12.05 12.95 7.94
C LEU A 201 11.78 11.46 7.65
N TRP A 202 10.53 11.00 7.67
CA TRP A 202 10.19 9.65 7.26
C TRP A 202 10.51 9.37 5.78
N ASN A 203 10.39 10.38 4.91
CA ASN A 203 10.79 10.31 3.50
C ASN A 203 12.31 10.54 3.29
N ARG A 204 13.09 10.65 4.36
CA ARG A 204 14.54 10.92 4.31
C ARG A 204 14.88 12.24 3.61
N ASN A 205 13.97 13.19 3.58
CA ASN A 205 14.15 14.52 3.02
C ASN A 205 14.56 15.50 4.13
N VAL A 206 15.78 15.35 4.63
CA VAL A 206 16.34 16.18 5.70
C VAL A 206 16.37 17.67 5.34
N PRO A 207 16.72 18.10 4.11
CA PRO A 207 16.65 19.50 3.74
C PRO A 207 15.26 20.11 3.94
N ALA A 208 14.20 19.44 3.46
CA ALA A 208 12.83 19.91 3.63
C ALA A 208 12.40 20.00 5.09
N ALA A 209 12.86 19.08 5.96
CA ALA A 209 12.59 19.16 7.39
C ALA A 209 13.27 20.36 8.04
N ARG A 210 14.52 20.67 7.66
CA ARG A 210 15.27 21.81 8.18
C ARG A 210 14.67 23.17 7.80
N GLU A 211 14.07 23.28 6.61
CA GLU A 211 13.36 24.50 6.18
C GLU A 211 12.18 24.85 7.10
N LEU A 212 11.61 23.85 7.78
CA LEU A 212 10.45 24.01 8.66
C LEU A 212 10.80 24.42 10.08
N VAL A 213 12.07 24.29 10.50
CA VAL A 213 12.50 24.55 11.86
C VAL A 213 12.10 25.95 12.31
N ALA A 214 12.29 26.98 11.44
CA ALA A 214 11.95 28.35 11.77
C ALA A 214 10.44 28.62 11.96
N LEU A 215 9.57 27.68 11.54
CA LEU A 215 8.12 27.79 11.71
C LEU A 215 7.62 27.13 13.01
N LEU A 216 8.51 26.57 13.80
CA LEU A 216 8.20 25.82 15.02
C LEU A 216 8.63 26.59 16.28
N PRO A 217 8.02 26.37 17.44
CA PRO A 217 8.51 26.89 18.72
C PRO A 217 9.82 26.22 19.12
N PRO A 218 10.65 26.86 19.98
CA PRO A 218 12.02 26.44 20.28
C PRO A 218 12.17 24.96 20.69
N LYS A 219 11.25 24.44 21.51
CA LYS A 219 11.26 23.03 21.92
C LYS A 219 11.12 22.08 20.74
N LEU A 220 10.19 22.34 19.83
CA LEU A 220 9.97 21.53 18.64
C LEU A 220 11.08 21.72 17.58
N GLN A 221 11.69 22.92 17.53
CA GLN A 221 12.90 23.14 16.72
C GLN A 221 14.03 22.18 17.14
N ALA A 222 14.25 22.02 18.45
CA ALA A 222 15.29 21.14 18.98
C ALA A 222 15.04 19.69 18.57
N VAL A 223 13.81 19.18 18.74
CA VAL A 223 13.42 17.80 18.40
C VAL A 223 13.56 17.51 16.89
N VAL A 224 13.06 18.40 16.04
CA VAL A 224 13.17 18.24 14.57
C VAL A 224 14.64 18.29 14.13
N SER A 225 15.42 19.21 14.71
CA SER A 225 16.86 19.35 14.42
C SER A 225 17.65 18.13 14.89
N ALA A 226 17.37 17.60 16.08
CA ALA A 226 18.00 16.39 16.60
C ALA A 226 17.76 15.20 15.66
N ARG A 227 16.51 14.95 15.26
CA ARG A 227 16.18 13.87 14.34
C ARG A 227 16.81 14.07 12.94
N ALA A 228 16.85 15.30 12.43
CA ALA A 228 17.53 15.65 11.18
C ALA A 228 19.03 15.41 11.24
N ASN A 229 19.67 15.70 12.39
CA ASN A 229 21.09 15.47 12.65
C ASN A 229 21.40 13.97 12.71
N ILE A 230 20.61 13.18 13.44
CA ILE A 230 20.71 11.71 13.48
C ILE A 230 20.67 11.14 12.05
N GLN A 231 19.70 11.56 11.24
CA GLN A 231 19.59 11.09 9.85
C GLN A 231 20.75 11.52 8.95
N SER A 232 21.42 12.63 9.29
CA SER A 232 22.63 13.10 8.61
C SER A 232 23.92 12.41 9.10
N GLY A 233 23.82 11.48 10.07
CA GLY A 233 24.95 10.76 10.66
C GLY A 233 25.61 11.48 11.83
N THR A 234 25.10 12.63 12.27
CA THR A 234 25.62 13.37 13.41
C THR A 234 25.17 12.73 14.72
N GLU A 235 26.08 12.60 15.67
CA GLU A 235 25.76 12.15 17.04
C GLU A 235 25.00 13.25 17.76
N VAL A 236 23.96 12.86 18.50
CA VAL A 236 23.14 13.76 19.34
C VAL A 236 22.99 13.13 20.72
N ASP A 237 22.68 13.94 21.73
CA ASP A 237 22.18 13.43 23.00
C ASP A 237 20.75 12.91 22.76
N LEU A 238 20.62 11.58 22.74
CA LEU A 238 19.34 10.94 22.43
C LEU A 238 18.34 11.09 23.59
N ASP A 239 18.83 11.04 24.84
CA ASP A 239 17.96 11.10 26.00
C ASP A 239 17.34 12.51 26.11
N ASP A 240 18.11 13.57 25.93
CA ASP A 240 17.59 14.95 25.86
C ASP A 240 16.57 15.11 24.72
N ALA A 241 16.86 14.55 23.54
CA ALA A 241 15.96 14.65 22.39
C ALA A 241 14.65 13.88 22.59
N VAL A 242 14.69 12.74 23.29
CA VAL A 242 13.54 11.92 23.65
C VAL A 242 12.68 12.60 24.71
N ASP A 243 13.28 13.20 25.74
CA ASP A 243 12.58 13.93 26.80
C ASP A 243 11.79 15.15 26.24
N ASP A 244 12.30 15.73 25.18
CA ASP A 244 11.65 16.84 24.47
C ASP A 244 10.60 16.40 23.43
N ALA A 245 10.49 15.09 23.15
CA ALA A 245 9.57 14.58 22.12
C ALA A 245 8.11 14.92 22.47
N PRO A 246 7.34 15.48 21.51
CA PRO A 246 5.98 15.94 21.79
C PRO A 246 4.97 14.81 21.98
N THR A 247 5.28 13.61 21.50
CA THR A 247 4.42 12.43 21.60
C THR A 247 5.26 11.15 21.61
N PRO A 248 4.73 10.02 22.15
CA PRO A 248 5.40 8.73 22.06
C PRO A 248 5.77 8.29 20.63
N ALA A 249 4.97 8.71 19.62
CA ALA A 249 5.30 8.42 18.23
C ALA A 249 6.54 9.17 17.74
N TRP A 250 6.76 10.40 18.18
CA TRP A 250 7.97 11.17 17.91
C TRP A 250 9.19 10.57 18.63
N GLU A 251 9.02 10.18 19.91
CA GLU A 251 10.03 9.47 20.68
C GLU A 251 10.45 8.18 19.95
N ALA A 252 9.50 7.32 19.58
CA ALA A 252 9.78 6.10 18.85
C ALA A 252 10.50 6.36 17.52
N SER A 253 10.16 7.44 16.83
CA SER A 253 10.80 7.83 15.58
C SER A 253 12.24 8.31 15.73
N LEU A 254 12.55 9.04 16.81
CA LEU A 254 13.92 9.43 17.17
C LEU A 254 14.77 8.19 17.47
N ILE A 255 14.27 7.29 18.32
CA ILE A 255 14.95 6.05 18.68
C ILE A 255 15.16 5.15 17.44
N TYR A 256 14.15 5.06 16.56
CA TYR A 256 14.26 4.33 15.30
C TYR A 256 15.34 4.91 14.39
N ASP A 257 15.39 6.24 14.21
CA ASP A 257 16.41 6.88 13.39
C ASP A 257 17.82 6.70 13.97
N GLU A 258 17.95 6.73 15.28
CA GLU A 258 19.21 6.43 15.97
C GLU A 258 19.62 4.96 15.79
N ALA A 259 18.67 4.01 15.88
CA ALA A 259 18.94 2.61 15.57
C ALA A 259 19.49 2.44 14.15
N VAL A 260 18.91 3.11 13.17
CA VAL A 260 19.40 3.11 11.78
C VAL A 260 20.81 3.71 11.67
N ARG A 261 21.10 4.79 12.42
CA ARG A 261 22.41 5.41 12.45
C ARG A 261 23.46 4.48 13.05
N GLN A 262 23.16 3.83 14.19
CA GLN A 262 24.06 2.88 14.84
C GLN A 262 24.37 1.68 13.95
N ARG A 263 23.35 1.13 13.27
CA ARG A 263 23.57 0.06 12.27
C ARG A 263 24.53 0.49 11.16
N LYS A 264 24.32 1.69 10.60
CA LYS A 264 25.20 2.23 9.54
C LYS A 264 26.63 2.47 10.04
N ALA A 265 26.81 2.74 11.34
CA ALA A 265 28.10 2.88 11.98
C ALA A 265 28.74 1.52 12.37
N GLY A 266 28.08 0.38 12.07
CA GLY A 266 28.55 -0.97 12.41
C GLY A 266 28.31 -1.38 13.86
N LYS A 267 27.60 -0.57 14.64
CA LYS A 267 27.23 -0.87 16.03
C LYS A 267 25.92 -1.66 16.06
N THR A 268 26.02 -2.93 15.76
CA THR A 268 24.87 -3.78 15.42
C THR A 268 24.01 -4.10 16.64
N GLU A 269 24.61 -4.46 17.79
CA GLU A 269 23.89 -4.85 19.00
C GLU A 269 23.15 -3.65 19.63
N GLU A 270 23.79 -2.49 19.64
CA GLU A 270 23.17 -1.24 20.07
C GLU A 270 21.96 -0.89 19.19
N SER A 271 22.11 -1.08 17.87
CA SER A 271 21.03 -0.87 16.91
C SER A 271 19.83 -1.79 17.17
N TRP A 272 20.05 -3.07 17.48
CA TRP A 272 18.97 -4.01 17.82
C TRP A 272 18.25 -3.59 19.10
N SER A 273 19.01 -3.20 20.11
CA SER A 273 18.46 -2.76 21.40
C SER A 273 17.60 -1.51 21.24
N LEU A 274 18.06 -0.54 20.47
CA LEU A 274 17.31 0.68 20.17
C LEU A 274 16.05 0.39 19.36
N LEU A 275 16.12 -0.49 18.36
CA LEU A 275 14.96 -0.81 17.54
C LEU A 275 13.87 -1.51 18.36
N LEU A 276 14.24 -2.37 19.31
CA LEU A 276 13.31 -2.98 20.26
C LEU A 276 12.73 -1.94 21.24
N LYS A 277 13.54 -0.99 21.72
CA LYS A 277 13.08 0.14 22.54
C LYS A 277 12.05 0.98 21.79
N ALA A 278 12.29 1.29 20.51
CA ALA A 278 11.33 2.01 19.68
C ALA A 278 9.99 1.28 19.56
N ASN A 279 9.99 -0.06 19.40
CA ASN A 279 8.79 -0.88 19.39
C ASN A 279 8.00 -0.81 20.69
N ASP A 280 8.70 -0.82 21.82
CA ASP A 280 8.06 -0.78 23.14
C ASP A 280 7.47 0.61 23.42
N THR A 281 8.04 1.67 22.86
CA THR A 281 7.59 3.06 23.02
C THR A 281 6.27 3.33 22.29
N ALA A 282 6.21 3.10 20.97
CA ALA A 282 4.98 3.31 20.17
C ALA A 282 4.97 2.46 18.89
N PRO A 283 3.76 2.17 18.33
CA PRO A 283 3.66 1.59 17.00
C PRO A 283 4.11 2.60 15.94
N PRO A 284 4.55 2.12 14.75
CA PRO A 284 4.88 3.00 13.65
C PRO A 284 3.66 3.79 13.18
N PRO A 285 3.85 5.03 12.70
CA PRO A 285 2.77 5.72 12.02
C PRO A 285 2.31 4.91 10.79
N PRO A 286 0.99 4.75 10.55
CA PRO A 286 0.48 3.87 9.48
C PRO A 286 1.06 4.17 8.09
N ALA A 287 1.24 5.45 7.77
CA ALA A 287 1.82 5.87 6.48
C ALA A 287 3.26 5.37 6.26
N TYR A 288 3.99 5.04 7.33
CA TYR A 288 5.41 4.65 7.30
C TYR A 288 5.66 3.22 7.78
N ALA A 289 4.60 2.45 7.98
CA ALA A 289 4.67 1.05 8.44
C ALA A 289 5.57 0.18 7.54
N GLN A 290 5.61 0.44 6.23
CA GLN A 290 6.48 -0.29 5.30
C GLN A 290 7.97 0.07 5.51
N ALA A 291 8.29 1.34 5.74
CA ALA A 291 9.66 1.78 6.02
C ALA A 291 10.14 1.20 7.36
N TRP A 292 9.28 1.24 8.38
CA TRP A 292 9.52 0.62 9.68
C TRP A 292 9.82 -0.88 9.53
N TRP A 293 8.97 -1.61 8.81
CA TRP A 293 9.17 -3.03 8.58
C TRP A 293 10.44 -3.34 7.80
N SER A 294 10.79 -2.53 6.83
CA SER A 294 12.00 -2.75 6.03
C SER A 294 13.26 -2.79 6.90
N GLU A 295 13.37 -1.91 7.89
CA GLU A 295 14.49 -1.91 8.82
C GLU A 295 14.43 -3.12 9.78
N HIS A 296 13.25 -3.43 10.34
CA HIS A 296 13.08 -4.59 11.20
C HIS A 296 13.41 -5.90 10.49
N ASN A 297 12.93 -6.07 9.27
CA ASN A 297 13.21 -7.24 8.45
C ASN A 297 14.72 -7.39 8.17
N LEU A 298 15.38 -6.30 7.81
CA LEU A 298 16.82 -6.29 7.60
C LEU A 298 17.55 -6.72 8.87
N GLN A 299 17.26 -6.08 9.99
CA GLN A 299 17.97 -6.34 11.25
C GLN A 299 17.64 -7.71 11.85
N ALA A 300 16.38 -8.19 11.72
CA ALA A 300 16.03 -9.55 12.13
C ALA A 300 16.80 -10.62 11.36
N ARG A 301 16.99 -10.42 10.06
CA ARG A 301 17.82 -11.34 9.24
C ARG A 301 19.29 -11.24 9.60
N THR A 302 19.81 -10.04 9.83
CA THR A 302 21.20 -9.85 10.27
C THR A 302 21.46 -10.51 11.63
N ALA A 303 20.55 -10.35 12.60
CA ALA A 303 20.64 -11.01 13.90
C ALA A 303 20.60 -12.54 13.77
N ARG A 304 19.68 -13.05 12.91
CA ARG A 304 19.60 -14.48 12.62
C ARG A 304 20.90 -15.03 12.02
N ASP A 305 21.46 -14.33 11.05
CA ASP A 305 22.70 -14.75 10.36
C ASP A 305 23.91 -14.68 11.30
N ALA A 306 23.87 -13.84 12.34
CA ALA A 306 24.84 -13.79 13.43
C ALA A 306 24.62 -14.88 14.51
N GLY A 307 23.56 -15.69 14.41
CA GLY A 307 23.21 -16.71 15.40
C GLY A 307 22.39 -16.18 16.59
N GLU A 308 22.04 -14.89 16.58
CA GLU A 308 21.25 -14.23 17.63
C GLU A 308 19.74 -14.44 17.39
N HIS A 309 19.31 -15.73 17.45
CA HIS A 309 17.97 -16.14 17.03
C HIS A 309 16.86 -15.56 17.89
N ASP A 310 17.07 -15.42 19.20
CA ASP A 310 16.11 -14.77 20.11
C ASP A 310 15.90 -13.30 19.77
N THR A 311 16.99 -12.58 19.48
CA THR A 311 16.95 -11.18 19.05
C THR A 311 16.26 -11.06 17.69
N ALA A 312 16.60 -11.93 16.73
CA ALA A 312 15.95 -12.00 15.42
C ALA A 312 14.44 -12.20 15.55
N TYR A 313 14.01 -13.13 16.40
CA TYR A 313 12.60 -13.38 16.67
C TYR A 313 11.90 -12.15 17.28
N LYS A 314 12.52 -11.50 18.29
CA LYS A 314 11.96 -10.30 18.92
C LYS A 314 11.79 -9.17 17.90
N LEU A 315 12.80 -8.92 17.05
CA LEU A 315 12.75 -7.89 16.01
C LEU A 315 11.62 -8.15 15.00
N ALA A 316 11.39 -9.40 14.59
CA ALA A 316 10.33 -9.75 13.69
C ALA A 316 8.94 -9.69 14.34
N SER A 317 8.78 -10.27 15.55
CA SER A 317 7.49 -10.48 16.20
C SER A 317 6.96 -9.26 16.96
N ARG A 318 7.82 -8.32 17.36
CA ARG A 318 7.43 -7.14 18.14
C ARG A 318 7.34 -5.87 17.30
N SER A 319 7.31 -5.97 15.99
CA SER A 319 7.27 -4.81 15.08
C SER A 319 6.04 -3.92 15.24
N ARG A 320 5.05 -4.35 16.04
CA ARG A 320 3.77 -3.66 16.30
C ARG A 320 2.94 -3.35 15.03
N LEU A 321 3.22 -4.05 13.94
CA LEU A 321 2.45 -3.98 12.72
C LEU A 321 1.12 -4.72 12.87
N THR A 322 0.11 -4.22 12.16
CA THR A 322 -1.20 -4.86 12.03
C THR A 322 -1.61 -4.93 10.57
N ALA A 323 -2.59 -5.76 10.24
CA ALA A 323 -3.12 -5.83 8.89
C ALA A 323 -3.69 -4.49 8.41
N ASP A 324 -4.21 -3.66 9.33
CA ASP A 324 -4.79 -2.35 9.02
C ASP A 324 -3.71 -1.28 8.79
N THR A 325 -2.56 -1.38 9.43
CA THR A 325 -1.46 -0.42 9.23
C THR A 325 -0.73 -0.68 7.90
N SER A 326 -0.42 -1.93 7.60
CA SER A 326 0.14 -2.35 6.31
C SER A 326 -0.01 -3.86 6.16
N ILE A 327 -0.93 -4.29 5.31
CA ILE A 327 -1.16 -5.71 5.07
C ILE A 327 0.11 -6.43 4.60
N THR A 328 0.89 -5.82 3.70
CA THR A 328 2.12 -6.42 3.15
C THR A 328 3.19 -6.58 4.23
N ALA A 329 3.48 -5.51 4.98
CA ALA A 329 4.47 -5.54 6.05
C ALA A 329 4.06 -6.53 7.17
N TYR A 330 2.78 -6.54 7.54
CA TYR A 330 2.24 -7.46 8.53
C TYR A 330 2.39 -8.93 8.11
N LEU A 331 2.00 -9.27 6.88
CA LEU A 331 2.12 -10.64 6.36
C LEU A 331 3.59 -11.12 6.34
N ASP A 332 4.52 -10.23 6.01
CA ASP A 332 5.93 -10.55 6.00
C ASP A 332 6.50 -10.69 7.42
N ALA A 333 6.05 -9.86 8.36
CA ALA A 333 6.46 -9.94 9.77
C ALA A 333 6.00 -11.25 10.41
N GLU A 334 4.72 -11.59 10.25
CA GLU A 334 4.16 -12.86 10.76
C GLU A 334 4.85 -14.08 10.12
N PHE A 335 5.15 -14.01 8.82
CA PHE A 335 5.90 -15.08 8.17
C PHE A 335 7.31 -15.23 8.73
N LEU A 336 8.07 -14.15 8.83
CA LEU A 336 9.46 -14.19 9.32
C LEU A 336 9.54 -14.65 10.77
N ALA A 337 8.69 -14.11 11.63
CA ALA A 337 8.62 -14.50 13.04
C ALA A 337 8.25 -15.98 13.21
N GLY A 338 7.24 -16.45 12.47
CA GLY A 338 6.86 -17.87 12.48
C GLY A 338 7.97 -18.78 11.95
N TRP A 339 8.68 -18.34 10.93
CA TRP A 339 9.78 -19.10 10.34
C TRP A 339 10.97 -19.24 11.32
N ILE A 340 11.39 -18.12 11.95
CA ILE A 340 12.46 -18.13 12.97
C ILE A 340 12.07 -19.00 14.16
N ALA A 341 10.84 -18.85 14.65
CA ALA A 341 10.34 -19.66 15.77
C ALA A 341 10.38 -21.16 15.47
N LEU A 342 10.05 -21.56 14.24
CA LEU A 342 10.01 -22.98 13.87
C LEU A 342 11.39 -23.56 13.57
N ARG A 343 12.25 -22.79 12.88
CA ARG A 343 13.47 -23.31 12.29
C ARG A 343 14.72 -23.07 13.12
N ASP A 344 14.78 -21.92 13.77
CA ASP A 344 15.97 -21.49 14.49
C ASP A 344 15.81 -21.67 16.01
N LEU A 345 14.57 -21.53 16.54
CA LEU A 345 14.31 -21.65 17.98
C LEU A 345 13.70 -22.99 18.40
N ASP A 346 13.29 -23.84 17.46
CA ASP A 346 12.53 -25.09 17.72
C ASP A 346 11.29 -24.87 18.62
N GLU A 347 10.57 -23.76 18.37
CA GLU A 347 9.37 -23.37 19.10
C GLU A 347 8.09 -23.46 18.24
N PRO A 348 7.63 -24.67 17.89
CA PRO A 348 6.53 -24.86 16.95
C PRO A 348 5.19 -24.31 17.45
N LYS A 349 5.00 -24.14 18.76
CA LYS A 349 3.80 -23.48 19.32
C LYS A 349 3.76 -22.00 18.97
N LYS A 350 4.89 -21.27 19.12
CA LYS A 350 4.99 -19.86 18.73
C LYS A 350 4.82 -19.72 17.21
N ALA A 351 5.50 -20.57 16.45
CA ALA A 351 5.41 -20.58 15.00
C ALA A 351 3.97 -20.75 14.50
N GLN A 352 3.20 -21.67 15.13
CA GLN A 352 1.81 -21.89 14.76
C GLN A 352 0.96 -20.64 14.92
N VAL A 353 1.14 -19.86 16.00
CA VAL A 353 0.39 -18.61 16.21
C VAL A 353 0.65 -17.63 15.07
N HIS A 354 1.91 -17.43 14.69
CA HIS A 354 2.27 -16.55 13.58
C HIS A 354 1.68 -17.00 12.25
N PHE A 355 1.74 -18.30 11.95
CA PHE A 355 1.15 -18.81 10.70
C PHE A 355 -0.40 -18.81 10.72
N GLN A 356 -1.04 -18.84 11.89
CA GLN A 356 -2.49 -18.60 12.02
C GLN A 356 -2.83 -17.13 11.72
N ASN A 357 -2.07 -16.19 12.26
CA ASN A 357 -2.23 -14.75 11.98
C ASN A 357 -2.02 -14.46 10.50
N LEU A 358 -0.98 -15.04 9.91
CA LEU A 358 -0.71 -14.96 8.47
C LEU A 358 -1.90 -15.49 7.65
N ALA A 359 -2.46 -16.64 8.03
CA ALA A 359 -3.60 -17.24 7.34
C ALA A 359 -4.88 -16.39 7.45
N ALA A 360 -5.13 -15.80 8.62
CA ALA A 360 -6.30 -14.96 8.86
C ALA A 360 -6.30 -13.70 7.97
N ALA A 361 -5.12 -13.14 7.72
CA ALA A 361 -4.94 -11.94 6.91
C ALA A 361 -4.72 -12.22 5.40
N ALA A 362 -4.41 -13.47 5.02
CA ALA A 362 -4.11 -13.85 3.64
C ALA A 362 -5.31 -13.67 2.70
N ARG A 363 -5.12 -12.97 1.57
CA ARG A 363 -6.14 -12.75 0.55
C ARG A 363 -5.81 -13.43 -0.78
N SER A 364 -4.52 -13.48 -1.17
CA SER A 364 -4.12 -14.11 -2.42
C SER A 364 -3.94 -15.62 -2.30
N PRO A 365 -4.15 -16.39 -3.39
CA PRO A 365 -3.87 -17.83 -3.43
C PRO A 365 -2.46 -18.18 -2.96
N ILE A 366 -1.45 -17.40 -3.39
CA ILE A 366 -0.04 -17.60 -3.04
C ILE A 366 0.16 -17.46 -1.51
N THR A 367 -0.44 -16.42 -0.91
CA THR A 367 -0.29 -16.18 0.53
C THR A 367 -1.07 -17.20 1.36
N ARG A 368 -2.27 -17.62 0.92
CA ARG A 368 -3.04 -18.68 1.58
C ARG A 368 -2.28 -20.01 1.58
N ALA A 369 -1.73 -20.40 0.43
CA ALA A 369 -0.93 -21.62 0.32
C ALA A 369 0.31 -21.57 1.23
N ARG A 370 1.04 -20.45 1.25
CA ARG A 370 2.21 -20.23 2.12
C ARG A 370 1.83 -20.40 3.59
N ALA A 371 0.79 -19.71 4.03
CA ALA A 371 0.34 -19.73 5.42
C ALA A 371 -0.09 -21.16 5.85
N ALA A 372 -0.90 -21.84 5.04
CA ALA A 372 -1.38 -23.18 5.33
C ALA A 372 -0.23 -24.22 5.34
N TYR A 373 0.70 -24.16 4.39
CA TYR A 373 1.85 -25.05 4.34
C TYR A 373 2.72 -24.94 5.60
N TRP A 374 3.11 -23.73 5.97
CA TRP A 374 3.97 -23.51 7.13
C TRP A 374 3.27 -23.79 8.46
N LYS A 375 1.97 -23.50 8.55
CA LYS A 375 1.13 -23.95 9.67
C LYS A 375 1.11 -25.47 9.77
N GLY A 376 1.01 -26.18 8.64
CA GLY A 376 1.09 -27.63 8.59
C GLY A 376 2.43 -28.17 9.12
N LEU A 377 3.55 -27.53 8.77
CA LEU A 377 4.88 -27.88 9.29
C LEU A 377 4.98 -27.66 10.81
N ALA A 378 4.46 -26.54 11.32
CA ALA A 378 4.45 -26.27 12.76
C ALA A 378 3.60 -27.29 13.53
N LEU A 379 2.41 -27.67 13.01
CA LEU A 379 1.57 -28.70 13.58
C LEU A 379 2.22 -30.09 13.54
N LYS A 380 2.93 -30.41 12.46
CA LYS A 380 3.69 -31.66 12.33
C LYS A 380 4.81 -31.73 13.38
N ALA A 381 5.55 -30.65 13.58
CA ALA A 381 6.59 -30.57 14.62
C ALA A 381 6.01 -30.75 16.06
N ARG A 382 4.75 -30.40 16.26
CA ARG A 382 4.03 -30.63 17.53
C ARG A 382 3.44 -32.04 17.67
N GLY A 383 3.58 -32.92 16.68
CA GLY A 383 2.97 -34.25 16.66
C GLY A 383 1.47 -34.25 16.34
N GLU A 384 0.89 -33.12 15.96
CA GLU A 384 -0.55 -32.99 15.63
C GLU A 384 -0.83 -33.41 14.18
N THR A 385 -0.51 -34.67 13.85
CA THR A 385 -0.48 -35.20 12.48
C THR A 385 -1.79 -34.95 11.71
N LYS A 386 -2.96 -35.17 12.32
CA LYS A 386 -4.26 -34.97 11.66
C LYS A 386 -4.45 -33.50 11.24
N LYS A 387 -4.21 -32.57 12.16
CA LYS A 387 -4.34 -31.13 11.87
C LYS A 387 -3.28 -30.65 10.87
N ALA A 388 -2.09 -31.24 10.89
CA ALA A 388 -1.05 -30.97 9.90
C ALA A 388 -1.52 -31.38 8.50
N GLN A 389 -2.11 -32.55 8.34
CA GLN A 389 -2.67 -33.01 7.06
C GLN A 389 -3.80 -32.10 6.57
N GLU A 390 -4.72 -31.69 7.45
CA GLU A 390 -5.76 -30.71 7.12
C GLU A 390 -5.17 -29.39 6.59
N SER A 391 -4.09 -28.90 7.22
CA SER A 391 -3.39 -27.70 6.79
C SER A 391 -2.67 -27.87 5.44
N PHE A 392 -2.03 -29.02 5.20
CA PHE A 392 -1.43 -29.33 3.90
C PHE A 392 -2.50 -29.48 2.80
N ALA A 393 -3.64 -30.09 3.10
CA ALA A 393 -4.75 -30.16 2.15
C ALA A 393 -5.28 -28.77 1.77
N ALA A 394 -5.40 -27.85 2.74
CA ALA A 394 -5.79 -26.47 2.48
C ALA A 394 -4.76 -25.72 1.62
N ALA A 395 -3.47 -25.99 1.80
CA ALA A 395 -2.44 -25.40 0.93
C ALA A 395 -2.46 -26.00 -0.48
N ALA A 396 -2.65 -27.32 -0.60
CA ALA A 396 -2.71 -28.05 -1.88
C ALA A 396 -3.94 -27.68 -2.72
N ALA A 397 -4.99 -27.09 -2.12
CA ALA A 397 -6.12 -26.53 -2.84
C ALA A 397 -5.75 -25.35 -3.77
N GLU A 398 -4.54 -24.80 -3.64
CA GLU A 398 -3.98 -23.76 -4.53
C GLU A 398 -2.85 -24.35 -5.41
N PRO A 399 -3.16 -25.20 -6.40
CA PRO A 399 -2.18 -26.04 -7.10
C PRO A 399 -1.18 -25.26 -7.96
N THR A 400 -1.48 -24.02 -8.32
CA THR A 400 -0.60 -23.12 -9.09
C THR A 400 0.39 -22.39 -8.18
N ALA A 401 0.16 -22.36 -6.86
CA ALA A 401 1.07 -21.74 -5.91
C ALA A 401 2.22 -22.69 -5.54
N PHE A 402 3.44 -22.17 -5.40
CA PHE A 402 4.62 -22.93 -5.01
C PHE A 402 4.40 -23.78 -3.75
N TYR A 403 3.88 -23.18 -2.68
CA TYR A 403 3.60 -23.89 -1.43
C TYR A 403 2.42 -24.86 -1.55
N GLY A 404 1.50 -24.62 -2.48
CA GLY A 404 0.43 -25.56 -2.79
C GLY A 404 0.98 -26.88 -3.36
N ARG A 405 1.95 -26.80 -4.25
CA ARG A 405 2.62 -27.96 -4.82
C ARG A 405 3.47 -28.69 -3.78
N LEU A 406 4.22 -27.97 -2.94
CA LEU A 406 4.97 -28.61 -1.84
C LEU A 406 4.04 -29.31 -0.84
N ALA A 407 2.88 -28.71 -0.55
CA ALA A 407 1.90 -29.30 0.36
C ALA A 407 1.30 -30.60 -0.20
N PHE A 408 1.11 -30.67 -1.50
CA PHE A 408 0.64 -31.88 -2.18
C PHE A 408 1.56 -33.08 -1.90
N GLU A 409 2.86 -32.89 -1.90
CA GLU A 409 3.86 -33.92 -1.60
C GLU A 409 3.85 -34.35 -0.11
N MET A 410 3.26 -33.54 0.75
CA MET A 410 3.16 -33.81 2.19
C MET A 410 1.93 -34.66 2.56
N LEU A 411 1.02 -34.94 1.63
CA LEU A 411 -0.20 -35.69 1.85
C LEU A 411 0.03 -37.17 1.58
N PRO A 412 -0.50 -38.10 2.44
CA PRO A 412 -0.35 -39.52 2.27
C PRO A 412 -1.10 -40.07 1.03
N ASN A 413 -2.21 -39.42 0.67
CA ASN A 413 -2.99 -39.74 -0.53
C ASN A 413 -3.27 -38.39 -1.23
N PRO A 414 -2.32 -37.87 -2.03
CA PRO A 414 -2.55 -36.63 -2.69
C PRO A 414 -3.74 -36.75 -3.64
N PRO A 415 -4.71 -35.80 -3.62
CA PRO A 415 -5.80 -35.84 -4.57
C PRO A 415 -5.18 -35.83 -5.97
N VAL A 416 -5.66 -36.72 -6.85
CA VAL A 416 -5.17 -36.76 -8.24
C VAL A 416 -5.29 -35.34 -8.78
N ALA A 417 -4.17 -34.70 -9.05
CA ALA A 417 -4.17 -33.36 -9.61
C ALA A 417 -5.01 -33.46 -10.90
N ALA A 418 -6.15 -32.80 -10.91
CA ALA A 418 -6.86 -32.53 -12.15
C ALA A 418 -5.95 -31.61 -12.97
N SER A 419 -4.95 -32.20 -13.59
CA SER A 419 -4.15 -31.58 -14.62
C SER A 419 -5.04 -31.40 -15.86
N GLN A 420 -6.03 -30.52 -15.73
CA GLN A 420 -6.56 -29.84 -16.89
C GLN A 420 -5.66 -28.63 -17.12
N ALA A 421 -4.45 -28.91 -17.63
CA ALA A 421 -3.86 -27.93 -18.51
C ALA A 421 -4.94 -27.56 -19.53
N PRO A 422 -5.29 -26.29 -19.71
CA PRO A 422 -6.16 -25.90 -20.81
C PRO A 422 -5.56 -26.55 -22.05
N LYS A 423 -6.29 -27.41 -22.73
CA LYS A 423 -5.87 -27.91 -24.04
C LYS A 423 -5.66 -26.63 -24.86
N ALA A 424 -4.43 -26.38 -25.21
CA ALA A 424 -4.11 -25.36 -26.18
C ALA A 424 -4.86 -25.71 -27.46
N SER A 425 -6.04 -25.12 -27.64
CA SER A 425 -6.77 -25.17 -28.90
C SER A 425 -6.13 -24.09 -29.77
N GLY A 426 -5.15 -24.47 -30.52
CA GLY A 426 -4.51 -23.57 -31.48
C GLY A 426 -3.16 -24.13 -31.84
N THR A 427 -3.03 -24.57 -33.06
CA THR A 427 -1.77 -24.83 -33.72
C THR A 427 -0.83 -23.64 -33.50
N ALA A 428 0.21 -23.84 -32.68
CA ALA A 428 1.33 -22.91 -32.63
C ALA A 428 1.88 -22.83 -34.07
N SER A 429 1.75 -21.68 -34.68
CA SER A 429 2.44 -21.35 -35.92
C SER A 429 3.93 -21.43 -35.65
N GLU A 430 4.62 -22.31 -36.38
CA GLU A 430 6.08 -22.44 -36.39
C GLU A 430 6.73 -21.28 -37.15
N ASP A 431 6.55 -20.05 -36.69
CA ASP A 431 7.23 -18.90 -37.28
C ASP A 431 7.64 -17.89 -36.21
N ILE A 432 8.67 -18.28 -35.42
CA ILE A 432 9.57 -17.32 -34.79
C ILE A 432 10.99 -17.85 -35.04
N LYS A 433 11.58 -17.45 -36.16
CA LYS A 433 13.02 -17.38 -36.36
C LYS A 433 13.48 -15.95 -36.22
#